data_6df64118109f4a735068218bca273ba0
#
_entry.id   6df64118109f4a735068218bca273ba0
#
_cell.length_a   1.000
_cell.length_b   1.000
_cell.length_c   1.000
_cell.angle_alpha   90.00
_cell.angle_beta   90.00
_cell.angle_gamma   90.00
#
_symmetry.space_group_name_H-M   'P 1'
#
loop_
_entity.id
_entity.type
_entity.pdbx_description
1 polymer ?
#
loop_
_entity_poly.entity_id
_entity_poly.type
_entity_poly.pdbx_seq_one_letter_code
_entity_poly.pdbx_strand_id
1 'polypeptide(L)'
;MSVVNGILKEELDRLERLQAKYFAMLEALPKGSLRKKKIGQKIYFYRVSRKGEQVITKYLCQSDSPKAKPFVEQDAKRRELKSKVKSVKENIAEIRRSLGKLARK
;
A
#
# COMPACT_ATOMS: atom_id res chain seq x y z
N MET A 1 -12.69 -31.36 14.58
CA MET A 1 -12.52 -30.13 13.79
C MET A 1 -13.86 -29.43 13.65
N SER A 2 -13.93 -28.16 13.98
CA SER A 2 -15.16 -27.41 13.81
C SER A 2 -15.28 -26.86 12.39
N VAL A 3 -16.52 -26.70 11.91
CA VAL A 3 -16.81 -26.07 10.61
C VAL A 3 -16.26 -24.63 10.60
N VAL A 4 -16.39 -23.92 11.72
CA VAL A 4 -15.89 -22.54 11.86
C VAL A 4 -14.38 -22.49 11.65
N ASN A 5 -13.63 -23.45 12.21
CA ASN A 5 -12.18 -23.53 12.05
C ASN A 5 -11.80 -23.69 10.58
N GLY A 6 -12.52 -24.55 9.84
CA GLY A 6 -12.31 -24.74 8.40
C GLY A 6 -12.60 -23.48 7.60
N ILE A 7 -13.69 -22.78 7.91
CA ILE A 7 -14.06 -21.52 7.25
C ILE A 7 -13.00 -20.45 7.49
N LEU A 8 -12.51 -20.33 8.73
CA LEU A 8 -11.47 -19.34 9.06
C LEU A 8 -10.16 -19.65 8.32
N LYS A 9 -9.78 -20.89 8.19
CA LYS A 9 -8.58 -21.29 7.45
C LYS A 9 -8.70 -20.96 5.97
N GLU A 10 -9.85 -21.19 5.37
CA GLU A 10 -10.11 -20.85 3.96
C GLU A 10 -10.04 -19.35 3.75
N GLU A 11 -10.64 -18.57 4.66
CA GLU A 11 -10.60 -17.10 4.58
C GLU A 11 -9.18 -16.58 4.78
N LEU A 12 -8.41 -17.16 5.70
CA LEU A 12 -7.01 -16.78 5.90
C LEU A 12 -6.20 -16.99 4.62
N ASP A 13 -6.38 -18.14 3.97
CA ASP A 13 -5.68 -18.45 2.72
C ASP A 13 -6.05 -17.46 1.62
N ARG A 14 -7.34 -17.11 1.50
CA ARG A 14 -7.81 -16.12 0.54
C ARG A 14 -7.17 -14.75 0.78
N LEU A 15 -7.12 -14.31 2.04
CA LEU A 15 -6.55 -13.02 2.41
C LEU A 15 -5.04 -12.98 2.18
N GLU A 16 -4.34 -14.07 2.46
CA GLU A 16 -2.89 -14.13 2.21
C GLU A 16 -2.57 -14.03 0.72
N ARG A 17 -3.36 -14.67 -0.14
CA ARG A 17 -3.20 -14.55 -1.59
C ARG A 17 -3.51 -13.15 -2.08
N LEU A 18 -4.54 -12.52 -1.52
CA LEU A 18 -4.90 -11.13 -1.85
C LEU A 18 -3.80 -10.17 -1.44
N GLN A 19 -3.20 -10.38 -0.26
CA GLN A 19 -2.09 -9.56 0.22
C GLN A 19 -0.89 -9.66 -0.73
N ALA A 20 -0.54 -10.86 -1.16
CA ALA A 20 0.56 -11.07 -2.10
C ALA A 20 0.30 -10.35 -3.42
N LYS A 21 -0.95 -10.38 -3.91
CA LYS A 21 -1.35 -9.66 -5.11
C LYS A 21 -1.16 -8.14 -4.96
N TYR A 22 -1.59 -7.59 -3.84
CA TYR A 22 -1.45 -6.15 -3.58
C TYR A 22 0.02 -5.74 -3.47
N PHE A 23 0.85 -6.55 -2.82
CA PHE A 23 2.30 -6.29 -2.75
C PHE A 23 2.94 -6.29 -4.13
N ALA A 24 2.58 -7.23 -5.00
CA ALA A 24 3.08 -7.28 -6.37
C ALA A 24 2.67 -6.03 -7.15
N MET A 25 1.44 -5.57 -6.98
CA MET A 25 0.96 -4.35 -7.63
C MET A 25 1.70 -3.11 -7.13
N LEU A 26 2.01 -3.06 -5.82
CA LEU A 26 2.80 -1.95 -5.25
C LEU A 26 4.24 -1.95 -5.79
N GLU A 27 4.85 -3.11 -5.94
CA GLU A 27 6.22 -3.20 -6.48
C GLU A 27 6.30 -2.76 -7.94
N ALA A 28 5.20 -2.91 -8.69
CA ALA A 28 5.14 -2.45 -10.08
C ALA A 28 5.06 -0.93 -10.21
N LEU A 29 4.70 -0.22 -9.13
CA LEU A 29 4.64 1.24 -9.11
C LEU A 29 5.99 1.84 -8.72
N PRO A 30 6.28 3.07 -9.19
CA PRO A 30 7.51 3.76 -8.76
C PRO A 30 7.56 3.91 -7.23
N LYS A 31 8.72 3.66 -6.65
CA LYS A 31 8.93 3.82 -5.21
C LYS A 31 8.96 5.30 -4.84
N GLY A 32 8.46 5.60 -3.65
CA GLY A 32 8.44 6.94 -3.12
C GLY A 32 7.06 7.58 -3.12
N SER A 33 6.91 8.68 -2.44
CA SER A 33 5.66 9.42 -2.35
C SER A 33 5.74 10.73 -3.12
N LEU A 34 4.60 11.14 -3.66
CA LEU A 34 4.49 12.43 -4.35
C LEU A 34 4.39 13.54 -3.31
N ARG A 35 5.24 14.55 -3.45
CA ARG A 35 5.22 15.74 -2.57
C ARG A 35 5.02 16.98 -3.41
N LYS A 36 4.30 17.94 -2.85
CA LYS A 36 4.07 19.24 -3.46
C LYS A 36 4.91 20.29 -2.74
N LYS A 37 5.50 21.19 -3.52
CA LYS A 37 6.21 22.32 -2.96
C LYS A 37 5.75 23.59 -3.68
N LYS A 38 5.24 24.56 -2.90
CA LYS A 38 4.81 25.84 -3.45
C LYS A 38 5.99 26.81 -3.38
N ILE A 39 6.37 27.32 -4.54
CA ILE A 39 7.43 28.34 -4.66
C ILE A 39 6.81 29.51 -5.43
N GLY A 40 6.64 30.66 -4.72
CA GLY A 40 5.91 31.78 -5.28
C GLY A 40 4.45 31.40 -5.51
N GLN A 41 3.97 31.57 -6.75
CA GLN A 41 2.59 31.23 -7.11
C GLN A 41 2.48 29.87 -7.81
N LYS A 42 3.59 29.15 -7.96
CA LYS A 42 3.61 27.87 -8.68
C LYS A 42 3.82 26.72 -7.73
N ILE A 43 3.23 25.57 -8.08
CA ILE A 43 3.36 24.33 -7.33
C ILE A 43 4.20 23.36 -8.15
N TYR A 44 5.19 22.77 -7.51
CA TYR A 44 6.09 21.81 -8.12
C TYR A 44 5.92 20.44 -7.47
N PHE A 45 5.98 19.38 -8.26
CA PHE A 45 5.92 18.01 -7.78
C PHE A 45 7.31 17.41 -7.67
N TYR A 46 7.52 16.73 -6.54
CA TYR A 46 8.75 15.98 -6.25
C TYR A 46 8.38 14.57 -5.82
N ARG A 47 9.27 13.65 -6.11
CA ARG A 47 9.17 12.29 -5.57
C ARG A 47 10.19 12.15 -4.46
N VAL A 48 9.71 11.76 -3.28
CA VAL A 48 10.56 11.52 -2.12
C VAL A 48 10.60 10.03 -1.85
N SER A 49 11.80 9.45 -1.88
CA SER A 49 12.01 8.04 -1.60
C SER A 49 13.14 7.88 -0.61
N ARG A 50 13.20 6.71 0.02
CA ARG A 50 14.25 6.39 0.96
C ARG A 50 15.09 5.24 0.41
N LYS A 51 16.41 5.44 0.37
CA LYS A 51 17.37 4.39 0.00
C LYS A 51 18.32 4.21 1.18
N GLY A 52 18.12 3.13 1.95
CA GLY A 52 18.81 2.95 3.22
C GLY A 52 18.42 4.05 4.19
N GLU A 53 19.40 4.76 4.73
CA GLU A 53 19.18 5.88 5.64
C GLU A 53 19.05 7.23 4.93
N GLN A 54 19.25 7.25 3.60
CA GLN A 54 19.21 8.48 2.82
C GLN A 54 17.82 8.74 2.29
N VAL A 55 17.40 10.01 2.35
CA VAL A 55 16.17 10.49 1.71
C VAL A 55 16.56 11.12 0.38
N ILE A 56 15.98 10.58 -0.70
CA ILE A 56 16.24 11.06 -2.05
C ILE A 56 15.01 11.83 -2.52
N THR A 57 15.22 13.08 -2.92
CA THR A 57 14.17 13.94 -3.46
C THR A 57 14.46 14.20 -4.94
N LYS A 58 13.52 13.83 -5.79
CA LYS A 58 13.67 14.02 -7.24
C LYS A 58 12.57 14.93 -7.75
N TYR A 59 12.96 15.99 -8.45
CA TYR A 59 12.03 16.88 -9.14
C TYR A 59 11.35 16.13 -10.29
N LEU A 60 10.04 16.28 -10.43
CA LEU A 60 9.28 15.63 -11.48
C LEU A 60 8.77 16.64 -12.52
N CYS A 61 7.94 17.59 -12.12
CA CYS A 61 7.33 18.58 -13.00
C CYS A 61 6.58 19.64 -12.22
N GLN A 62 6.09 20.66 -12.93
CA GLN A 62 5.15 21.61 -12.37
C GLN A 62 3.75 20.99 -12.33
N SER A 63 2.92 21.43 -11.39
CA SER A 63 1.57 20.89 -11.20
C SER A 63 0.64 21.16 -12.39
N ASP A 64 0.89 22.22 -13.14
CA ASP A 64 0.10 22.58 -14.31
C ASP A 64 0.61 21.94 -15.61
N SER A 65 1.69 21.16 -15.53
CA SER A 65 2.25 20.46 -16.68
C SER A 65 1.38 19.27 -17.07
N PRO A 66 1.24 18.94 -18.38
CA PRO A 66 0.58 17.71 -18.81
C PRO A 66 1.25 16.45 -18.25
N LYS A 67 2.54 16.54 -17.89
CA LYS A 67 3.29 15.44 -17.30
C LYS A 67 2.87 15.11 -15.87
N ALA A 68 2.16 16.03 -15.21
CA ALA A 68 1.77 15.86 -13.81
C ALA A 68 0.71 14.77 -13.62
N LYS A 69 -0.23 14.63 -14.58
CA LYS A 69 -1.36 13.72 -14.46
C LYS A 69 -0.96 12.27 -14.19
N PRO A 70 0.00 11.65 -14.92
CA PRO A 70 0.42 10.29 -14.62
C PRO A 70 1.00 10.14 -13.21
N PHE A 71 1.76 11.12 -12.73
CA PHE A 71 2.35 11.07 -11.40
C PHE A 71 1.29 11.13 -10.29
N VAL A 72 0.27 11.98 -10.48
CA VAL A 72 -0.85 12.09 -9.54
C VAL A 72 -1.65 10.79 -9.50
N GLU A 73 -1.92 10.20 -10.67
CA GLU A 73 -2.65 8.93 -10.76
C GLU A 73 -1.88 7.78 -10.10
N GLN A 74 -0.56 7.70 -10.33
CA GLN A 74 0.29 6.69 -9.72
C GLN A 74 0.31 6.83 -8.20
N ASP A 75 0.40 8.04 -7.69
CA ASP A 75 0.41 8.29 -6.26
C ASP A 75 -0.92 7.91 -5.61
N ALA A 76 -2.04 8.25 -6.25
CA ALA A 76 -3.37 7.87 -5.79
C ALA A 76 -3.52 6.35 -5.74
N LYS A 77 -3.06 5.65 -6.77
CA LYS A 77 -3.09 4.18 -6.83
C LYS A 77 -2.24 3.56 -5.73
N ARG A 78 -1.06 4.12 -5.49
CA ARG A 78 -0.16 3.65 -4.43
C ARG A 78 -0.80 3.79 -3.05
N ARG A 79 -1.45 4.93 -2.78
CA ARG A 79 -2.14 5.16 -1.50
C ARG A 79 -3.30 4.19 -1.31
N GLU A 80 -4.08 3.98 -2.36
CA GLU A 80 -5.20 3.03 -2.35
C GLU A 80 -4.71 1.61 -2.02
N LEU A 81 -3.64 1.15 -2.70
CA LEU A 81 -3.07 -0.17 -2.46
C LEU A 81 -2.51 -0.32 -1.05
N LYS A 82 -1.85 0.71 -0.52
CA LYS A 82 -1.34 0.71 0.85
C LYS A 82 -2.47 0.58 1.87
N SER A 83 -3.58 1.28 1.65
CA SER A 83 -4.76 1.19 2.49
C SER A 83 -5.35 -0.22 2.47
N LYS A 84 -5.44 -0.82 1.29
CA LYS A 84 -5.93 -2.20 1.12
C LYS A 84 -5.02 -3.21 1.82
N VAL A 85 -3.71 -3.06 1.70
CA VAL A 85 -2.75 -3.91 2.41
C VAL A 85 -2.93 -3.82 3.92
N LYS A 86 -3.12 -2.61 4.43
CA LYS A 86 -3.34 -2.39 5.86
C LYS A 86 -4.61 -3.13 6.34
N SER A 87 -5.72 -2.98 5.62
CA SER A 87 -6.97 -3.67 5.95
C SER A 87 -6.81 -5.19 5.93
N VAL A 88 -6.15 -5.72 4.90
CA VAL A 88 -5.92 -7.16 4.79
C VAL A 88 -5.05 -7.67 5.94
N LYS A 89 -4.00 -6.94 6.30
CA LYS A 89 -3.14 -7.30 7.43
C LYS A 89 -3.92 -7.37 8.75
N GLU A 90 -4.79 -6.40 8.97
CA GLU A 90 -5.63 -6.36 10.18
C GLU A 90 -6.57 -7.55 10.23
N ASN A 91 -7.19 -7.89 9.09
CA ASN A 91 -8.10 -9.03 9.00
C ASN A 91 -7.36 -10.36 9.19
N ILE A 92 -6.17 -10.50 8.60
CA ILE A 92 -5.33 -11.69 8.80
C ILE A 92 -4.98 -11.87 10.28
N ALA A 93 -4.56 -10.80 10.94
CA ALA A 93 -4.20 -10.83 12.36
C ALA A 93 -5.40 -11.26 13.22
N GLU A 94 -6.59 -10.74 12.90
CA GLU A 94 -7.82 -11.09 13.61
C GLU A 94 -8.16 -12.57 13.46
N ILE A 95 -8.08 -13.09 12.23
CA ILE A 95 -8.35 -14.51 11.97
C ILE A 95 -7.34 -15.40 12.69
N ARG A 96 -6.07 -15.07 12.67
CA ARG A 96 -5.02 -15.82 13.37
C ARG A 96 -5.24 -15.86 14.87
N ARG A 97 -5.70 -14.74 15.45
CA ARG A 97 -6.07 -14.71 16.87
C ARG A 97 -7.24 -15.65 17.17
N SER A 98 -8.26 -15.62 16.31
CA SER A 98 -9.43 -16.50 16.46
C SER A 98 -9.06 -17.98 16.34
N LEU A 99 -8.21 -18.33 15.36
CA LEU A 99 -7.70 -19.68 15.19
C LEU A 99 -6.87 -20.13 16.41
N GLY A 100 -6.06 -19.23 16.94
CA GLY A 100 -5.27 -19.51 18.14
C GLY A 100 -6.14 -19.78 19.36
N LYS A 101 -7.22 -19.04 19.54
CA LYS A 101 -8.19 -19.28 20.62
C LYS A 101 -8.88 -20.63 20.45
N LEU A 102 -9.26 -21.00 19.24
CA LEU A 102 -9.90 -22.29 18.96
C LEU A 102 -8.95 -23.46 19.24
N ALA A 103 -7.67 -23.28 18.93
CA ALA A 103 -6.65 -24.31 19.16
C ALA A 103 -6.34 -24.53 20.65
N ARG A 104 -6.62 -23.57 21.50
CA ARG A 104 -6.35 -23.61 22.94
C ARG A 104 -7.46 -24.28 23.77
N LYS A 105 -8.56 -24.65 23.17
CA LYS A 105 -9.66 -25.32 23.87
C LYS A 105 -9.43 -26.81 24.06
#